data_ff79c85144ac8da1f79bfed58a5997e0
#
_entry.id   ff79c85144ac8da1f79bfed58a5997e0
#
_cell.length_a   1.000
_cell.length_b   1.000
_cell.length_c   1.000
_cell.angle_alpha   90.00
_cell.angle_beta   90.00
_cell.angle_gamma   90.00
#
_symmetry.space_group_name_H-M   'P 1'
#
loop_
_entity.id
_entity.type
_entity.pdbx_description
1 polymer ?
#
loop_
_entity_poly.entity_id
_entity_poly.type
_entity_poly.pdbx_seq_one_letter_code
_entity_poly.pdbx_strand_id
1 'polypeptide(L)'
;MKPSISMEALYAPTPCEGFSIVPVMGRMDPDLGADIEALWARHRILPAGADSQRRLQQVVCIARDPEGVLASVCTAYRVKHQGKLYFAYRLFIRPHNRVPSLKLEITRVAREFLRDLPMPNKPNGLYLVLENPKLRRDEVTQALIFKGYRRAGLDAQGRDVWIFDF
;
A
#
# COMPACT_ATOMS: atom_id res chain seq x y z
N MET A 1 -11.51 12.35 22.61
CA MET A 1 -12.12 12.38 21.25
C MET A 1 -11.04 12.80 20.28
N LYS A 2 -10.68 11.92 19.32
CA LYS A 2 -9.76 12.33 18.24
C LYS A 2 -10.48 13.34 17.36
N PRO A 3 -9.84 14.44 16.97
CA PRO A 3 -10.44 15.38 16.02
C PRO A 3 -10.81 14.66 14.73
N SER A 4 -11.97 14.92 14.20
CA SER A 4 -12.40 14.40 12.91
C SER A 4 -11.53 15.02 11.83
N ILE A 5 -10.76 14.21 11.13
CA ILE A 5 -9.97 14.66 9.97
C ILE A 5 -10.93 14.99 8.85
N SER A 6 -10.79 16.16 8.23
CA SER A 6 -11.61 16.51 7.08
C SER A 6 -11.28 15.59 5.89
N MET A 7 -12.28 15.35 5.02
CA MET A 7 -12.06 14.55 3.79
C MET A 7 -11.00 15.18 2.88
N GLU A 8 -10.95 16.52 2.83
CA GLU A 8 -9.93 17.24 2.08
C GLU A 8 -8.51 16.96 2.63
N ALA A 9 -8.32 17.04 3.94
CA ALA A 9 -7.05 16.73 4.57
C ALA A 9 -6.64 15.26 4.40
N LEU A 10 -7.62 14.34 4.43
CA LEU A 10 -7.37 12.92 4.24
C LEU A 10 -6.77 12.60 2.86
N TYR A 11 -7.20 13.32 1.81
CA TYR A 11 -6.73 13.13 0.44
C TYR A 11 -5.62 14.10 0.03
N ALA A 12 -5.10 14.91 0.94
CA ALA A 12 -4.04 15.86 0.63
C ALA A 12 -2.75 15.15 0.16
N PRO A 13 -2.06 15.68 -0.87
CA PRO A 13 -0.79 15.13 -1.30
C PRO A 13 0.29 15.25 -0.22
N THR A 14 1.16 14.25 -0.13
CA THR A 14 2.34 14.27 0.75
C THR A 14 3.61 14.30 -0.10
N PRO A 15 4.46 15.33 0.03
CA PRO A 15 5.72 15.40 -0.68
C PRO A 15 6.77 14.47 -0.06
N CYS A 16 7.63 13.88 -0.89
CA CYS A 16 8.76 13.07 -0.49
C CYS A 16 9.86 13.16 -1.54
N GLU A 17 10.93 13.90 -1.26
CA GLU A 17 12.12 14.02 -2.15
C GLU A 17 11.77 14.31 -3.63
N GLY A 18 10.87 15.25 -3.87
CA GLY A 18 10.37 15.61 -5.19
C GLY A 18 9.20 14.76 -5.69
N PHE A 19 8.94 13.61 -5.10
CA PHE A 19 7.75 12.81 -5.36
C PHE A 19 6.52 13.40 -4.66
N SER A 20 5.36 13.18 -5.24
CA SER A 20 4.08 13.49 -4.62
C SER A 20 3.29 12.21 -4.39
N ILE A 21 2.97 11.91 -3.14
CA ILE A 21 2.19 10.73 -2.75
C ILE A 21 0.74 11.18 -2.53
N VAL A 22 -0.18 10.57 -3.25
CA VAL A 22 -1.59 10.98 -3.26
C VAL A 22 -2.50 9.80 -2.94
N PRO A 23 -3.30 9.88 -1.86
CA PRO A 23 -4.39 8.93 -1.66
C PRO A 23 -5.45 9.07 -2.75
N VAL A 24 -5.91 7.95 -3.31
CA VAL A 24 -6.88 7.94 -4.42
C VAL A 24 -8.01 6.93 -4.24
N MET A 25 -8.02 6.16 -3.17
CA MET A 25 -9.06 5.15 -2.92
C MET A 25 -10.45 5.81 -2.87
N GLY A 26 -11.37 5.31 -3.70
CA GLY A 26 -12.70 5.89 -3.84
C GLY A 26 -12.77 7.14 -4.71
N ARG A 27 -11.64 7.58 -5.28
CA ARG A 27 -11.54 8.77 -6.17
C ARG A 27 -10.81 8.48 -7.47
N MET A 28 -10.95 7.26 -7.97
CA MET A 28 -10.32 6.84 -9.23
C MET A 28 -11.05 7.47 -10.42
N ASP A 29 -10.34 8.27 -11.20
CA ASP A 29 -10.85 8.74 -12.50
C ASP A 29 -10.36 7.82 -13.64
N PRO A 30 -11.01 7.87 -14.83
CA PRO A 30 -10.67 7.00 -15.95
C PRO A 30 -9.23 7.17 -16.46
N ASP A 31 -8.71 8.39 -16.48
CA ASP A 31 -7.35 8.66 -16.97
C ASP A 31 -6.31 8.08 -16.01
N LEU A 32 -6.48 8.26 -14.71
CA LEU A 32 -5.62 7.64 -13.71
C LEU A 32 -5.70 6.11 -13.78
N GLY A 33 -6.91 5.56 -13.93
CA GLY A 33 -7.11 4.13 -14.10
C GLY A 33 -6.34 3.57 -15.29
N ALA A 34 -6.38 4.26 -16.43
CA ALA A 34 -5.63 3.88 -17.64
C ALA A 34 -4.10 3.95 -17.41
N ASP A 35 -3.62 4.99 -16.74
CA ASP A 35 -2.19 5.13 -16.40
C ASP A 35 -1.71 3.98 -15.50
N ILE A 36 -2.51 3.59 -14.51
CA ILE A 36 -2.18 2.48 -13.61
C ILE A 36 -2.17 1.15 -14.37
N GLU A 37 -3.17 0.89 -15.19
CA GLU A 37 -3.23 -0.34 -15.99
C GLU A 37 -2.03 -0.43 -16.95
N ALA A 38 -1.63 0.68 -17.57
CA ALA A 38 -0.44 0.74 -18.43
C ALA A 38 0.85 0.46 -17.65
N LEU A 39 0.97 0.99 -16.43
CA LEU A 39 2.09 0.72 -15.55
C LEU A 39 2.17 -0.78 -15.18
N TRP A 40 1.06 -1.36 -14.79
CA TRP A 40 0.98 -2.78 -14.45
C TRP A 40 1.32 -3.68 -15.64
N ALA A 41 0.80 -3.37 -16.83
CA ALA A 41 1.07 -4.12 -18.05
C ALA A 41 2.56 -4.07 -18.42
N ARG A 42 3.15 -2.88 -18.39
CA ARG A 42 4.58 -2.67 -18.72
C ARG A 42 5.49 -3.51 -17.81
N HIS A 43 5.16 -3.60 -16.54
CA HIS A 43 5.99 -4.29 -15.54
C HIS A 43 5.48 -5.69 -15.19
N ARG A 44 4.45 -6.19 -15.87
CA ARG A 44 3.87 -7.52 -15.67
C ARG A 44 3.49 -7.79 -14.20
N ILE A 45 2.87 -6.79 -13.57
CA ILE A 45 2.54 -6.85 -12.13
C ILE A 45 1.36 -7.77 -11.86
N LEU A 46 0.37 -7.79 -12.76
CA LEU A 46 -0.80 -8.65 -12.60
C LEU A 46 -0.55 -10.02 -13.23
N PRO A 47 -0.93 -11.12 -12.54
CA PRO A 47 -0.90 -12.44 -13.15
C PRO A 47 -1.85 -12.52 -14.35
N ALA A 48 -1.57 -13.45 -15.28
CA ALA A 48 -2.45 -13.71 -16.42
C ALA A 48 -3.86 -14.04 -15.96
N GLY A 49 -4.86 -13.40 -16.59
CA GLY A 49 -6.27 -13.58 -16.24
C GLY A 49 -6.76 -12.81 -15.00
N ALA A 50 -5.89 -11.99 -14.37
CA ALA A 50 -6.32 -11.14 -13.27
C ALA A 50 -7.30 -10.06 -13.73
N ASP A 51 -8.30 -9.77 -12.91
CA ASP A 51 -9.27 -8.69 -13.14
C ASP A 51 -8.65 -7.34 -12.75
N SER A 52 -8.19 -6.58 -13.75
CA SER A 52 -7.58 -5.27 -13.55
C SER A 52 -8.57 -4.25 -12.99
N GLN A 53 -9.84 -4.30 -13.37
CA GLN A 53 -10.87 -3.39 -12.88
C GLN A 53 -11.12 -3.57 -11.38
N ARG A 54 -11.19 -4.82 -10.94
CA ARG A 54 -11.27 -5.12 -9.50
C ARG A 54 -10.03 -4.64 -8.75
N ARG A 55 -8.85 -4.79 -9.36
CA ARG A 55 -7.59 -4.34 -8.76
C ARG A 55 -7.51 -2.82 -8.65
N LEU A 56 -8.03 -2.09 -9.64
CA LEU A 56 -8.10 -0.62 -9.57
C LEU A 56 -8.91 -0.13 -8.37
N GLN A 57 -9.99 -0.82 -8.00
CA GLN A 57 -10.78 -0.48 -6.82
C GLN A 57 -10.03 -0.68 -5.50
N GLN A 58 -8.94 -1.43 -5.51
CA GLN A 58 -8.08 -1.69 -4.34
C GLN A 58 -6.94 -0.68 -4.21
N VAL A 59 -6.75 0.22 -5.18
CA VAL A 59 -5.68 1.22 -5.12
C VAL A 59 -5.92 2.19 -3.98
N VAL A 60 -4.94 2.33 -3.10
CA VAL A 60 -4.98 3.22 -1.93
C VAL A 60 -4.31 4.54 -2.24
N CYS A 61 -3.03 4.48 -2.61
CA CYS A 61 -2.22 5.65 -2.94
C CYS A 61 -1.43 5.41 -4.22
N ILE A 62 -1.11 6.51 -4.89
CA ILE A 62 -0.14 6.57 -5.98
C ILE A 62 1.00 7.51 -5.60
N ALA A 63 2.14 7.38 -6.25
CA ALA A 63 3.19 8.38 -6.23
C ALA A 63 3.52 8.80 -7.65
N ARG A 64 3.71 10.11 -7.86
CA ARG A 64 4.22 10.69 -9.11
C ARG A 64 5.62 11.22 -8.87
N ASP A 65 6.48 11.09 -9.88
CA ASP A 65 7.82 11.63 -9.85
C ASP A 65 7.84 13.16 -10.05
N PRO A 66 9.01 13.83 -9.99
CA PRO A 66 9.08 15.28 -10.18
C PRO A 66 8.55 15.78 -11.54
N GLU A 67 8.56 14.92 -12.56
CA GLU A 67 7.99 15.21 -13.88
C GLU A 67 6.48 14.95 -13.98
N GLY A 68 5.86 14.49 -12.89
CA GLY A 68 4.43 14.17 -12.83
C GLY A 68 4.07 12.78 -13.37
N VAL A 69 5.07 11.94 -13.70
CA VAL A 69 4.85 10.59 -14.22
C VAL A 69 4.56 9.62 -13.07
N LEU A 70 3.62 8.70 -13.28
CA LEU A 70 3.25 7.68 -12.30
C LEU A 70 4.44 6.76 -12.00
N ALA A 71 4.90 6.77 -10.76
CA ALA A 71 6.08 6.04 -10.28
C ALA A 71 5.76 4.84 -9.40
N SER A 72 4.63 4.88 -8.70
CA SER A 72 4.27 3.87 -7.72
C SER A 72 2.76 3.76 -7.56
N VAL A 73 2.31 2.54 -7.25
CA VAL A 73 0.92 2.23 -6.91
C VAL A 73 0.92 1.28 -5.73
N CYS A 74 0.15 1.58 -4.69
CA CYS A 74 -0.12 0.63 -3.62
C CYS A 74 -1.60 0.23 -3.60
N THR A 75 -1.86 -1.02 -3.27
CA THR A 75 -3.19 -1.59 -3.18
C THR A 75 -3.43 -2.23 -1.83
N ALA A 76 -4.68 -2.27 -1.41
CA ALA A 76 -5.10 -2.99 -0.21
C ALA A 76 -6.46 -3.65 -0.43
N TYR A 77 -6.64 -4.84 0.14
CA TYR A 77 -7.91 -5.55 0.14
C TYR A 77 -8.10 -6.26 1.48
N ARG A 78 -9.34 -6.55 1.82
CA ARG A 78 -9.68 -7.17 3.11
C ARG A 78 -9.31 -8.64 3.14
N VAL A 79 -8.64 -9.06 4.21
CA VAL A 79 -8.34 -10.47 4.51
C VAL A 79 -8.69 -10.77 5.97
N LYS A 80 -9.03 -12.03 6.24
CA LYS A 80 -9.16 -12.55 7.60
C LYS A 80 -7.86 -13.21 8.04
N HIS A 81 -7.44 -12.89 9.26
CA HIS A 81 -6.34 -13.57 9.92
C HIS A 81 -6.70 -13.76 11.40
N GLN A 82 -6.74 -15.01 11.87
CA GLN A 82 -7.12 -15.36 13.25
C GLN A 82 -8.42 -14.67 13.73
N GLY A 83 -9.45 -14.69 12.87
CA GLY A 83 -10.77 -14.14 13.17
C GLY A 83 -10.92 -12.63 13.09
N LYS A 84 -9.84 -11.90 12.78
CA LYS A 84 -9.83 -10.44 12.60
C LYS A 84 -9.67 -10.06 11.14
N LEU A 85 -10.22 -8.90 10.75
CA LEU A 85 -10.02 -8.32 9.43
C LEU A 85 -8.79 -7.43 9.41
N TYR A 86 -8.03 -7.55 8.34
CA TYR A 86 -6.88 -6.69 8.03
C TYR A 86 -6.93 -6.24 6.58
N PHE A 87 -6.18 -5.20 6.24
CA PHE A 87 -5.88 -4.82 4.88
C PHE A 87 -4.60 -5.54 4.42
N ALA A 88 -4.73 -6.47 3.47
CA ALA A 88 -3.57 -7.02 2.79
C ALA A 88 -3.01 -5.95 1.85
N TYR A 89 -1.83 -5.47 2.16
CA TYR A 89 -1.17 -4.34 1.51
C TYR A 89 -0.12 -4.81 0.52
N ARG A 90 -0.11 -4.23 -0.66
CA ARG A 90 0.91 -4.45 -1.68
C ARG A 90 1.39 -3.13 -2.23
N LEU A 91 2.69 -3.04 -2.51
CA LEU A 91 3.33 -1.86 -3.05
C LEU A 91 4.18 -2.24 -4.26
N PHE A 92 3.98 -1.50 -5.35
CA PHE A 92 4.87 -1.52 -6.50
C PHE A 92 5.48 -0.14 -6.72
N ILE A 93 6.80 -0.09 -6.92
CA ILE A 93 7.55 1.11 -7.30
C ILE A 93 8.34 0.75 -8.55
N ARG A 94 8.30 1.61 -9.58
CA ARG A 94 9.14 1.44 -10.79
C ARG A 94 10.61 1.22 -10.39
N PRO A 95 11.33 0.29 -11.05
CA PRO A 95 12.69 -0.06 -10.63
C PRO A 95 13.65 1.11 -10.45
N HIS A 96 13.65 2.09 -11.37
CA HIS A 96 14.54 3.26 -11.30
C HIS A 96 14.11 4.33 -10.27
N ASN A 97 12.92 4.20 -9.66
CA ASN A 97 12.43 5.08 -8.59
C ASN A 97 12.52 4.43 -7.20
N ARG A 98 13.12 3.25 -7.09
CA ARG A 98 13.22 2.51 -5.84
C ARG A 98 14.27 3.12 -4.92
N VAL A 99 13.85 4.09 -4.13
CA VAL A 99 14.64 4.69 -3.04
C VAL A 99 14.00 4.32 -1.70
N PRO A 100 14.79 4.01 -0.65
CA PRO A 100 14.25 3.54 0.63
C PRO A 100 13.25 4.50 1.28
N SER A 101 13.53 5.80 1.23
CA SER A 101 12.66 6.84 1.78
C SER A 101 11.28 6.86 1.14
N LEU A 102 11.19 6.70 -0.17
CA LEU A 102 9.92 6.69 -0.90
C LEU A 102 9.05 5.51 -0.48
N LYS A 103 9.62 4.31 -0.42
CA LYS A 103 8.90 3.10 0.03
C LYS A 103 8.32 3.27 1.43
N LEU A 104 9.11 3.78 2.35
CA LEU A 104 8.70 4.00 3.74
C LEU A 104 7.59 5.03 3.84
N GLU A 105 7.72 6.13 3.10
CA GLU A 105 6.76 7.23 3.14
C GLU A 105 5.43 6.85 2.49
N ILE A 106 5.43 6.16 1.34
CA ILE A 106 4.20 5.65 0.73
C ILE A 106 3.46 4.71 1.69
N THR A 107 4.18 3.81 2.34
CA THR A 107 3.58 2.87 3.30
C THR A 107 3.00 3.61 4.50
N ARG A 108 3.68 4.64 5.00
CA ARG A 108 3.16 5.48 6.09
C ARG A 108 1.88 6.20 5.68
N VAL A 109 1.89 6.87 4.53
CA VAL A 109 0.73 7.60 4.02
C VAL A 109 -0.47 6.67 3.80
N ALA A 110 -0.25 5.52 3.16
CA ALA A 110 -1.31 4.53 2.93
C ALA A 110 -1.89 4.00 4.25
N ARG A 111 -1.04 3.70 5.22
CA ARG A 111 -1.45 3.20 6.54
C ARG A 111 -2.29 4.23 7.30
N GLU A 112 -1.86 5.46 7.36
CA GLU A 112 -2.58 6.54 8.03
C GLU A 112 -3.92 6.82 7.32
N PHE A 113 -3.92 6.85 5.99
CA PHE A 113 -5.14 7.00 5.20
C PHE A 113 -6.15 5.88 5.50
N LEU A 114 -5.73 4.62 5.47
CA LEU A 114 -6.61 3.48 5.75
C LEU A 114 -7.11 3.46 7.19
N ARG A 115 -6.26 3.87 8.14
CA ARG A 115 -6.67 4.02 9.54
C ARG A 115 -7.76 5.08 9.71
N ASP A 116 -7.63 6.19 9.02
CA ASP A 116 -8.49 7.37 9.23
C ASP A 116 -9.69 7.42 8.27
N LEU A 117 -9.68 6.63 7.18
CA LEU A 117 -10.79 6.55 6.23
C LEU A 117 -12.06 6.01 6.91
N PRO A 118 -13.17 6.77 6.93
CA PRO A 118 -14.43 6.27 7.46
C PRO A 118 -14.96 5.11 6.61
N MET A 119 -15.23 3.96 7.24
CA MET A 119 -15.87 2.83 6.57
C MET A 119 -16.54 1.89 7.58
N PRO A 120 -17.62 1.18 7.19
CA PRO A 120 -18.23 0.16 8.03
C PRO A 120 -17.29 -1.06 8.13
N ASN A 121 -17.33 -1.74 9.27
CA ASN A 121 -16.53 -2.95 9.53
C ASN A 121 -15.06 -2.75 9.15
N LYS A 122 -14.48 -1.67 9.63
CA LYS A 122 -13.10 -1.29 9.35
C LYS A 122 -12.14 -2.40 9.78
N PRO A 123 -11.21 -2.81 8.90
CA PRO A 123 -10.11 -3.70 9.29
C PRO A 123 -9.25 -3.14 10.42
N ASN A 124 -8.66 -4.04 11.21
CA ASN A 124 -7.91 -3.68 12.43
C ASN A 124 -6.49 -3.19 12.15
N GLY A 125 -6.00 -3.30 10.94
CA GLY A 125 -4.63 -2.91 10.61
C GLY A 125 -4.19 -3.38 9.24
N LEU A 126 -2.87 -3.41 9.02
CA LEU A 126 -2.24 -3.90 7.80
C LEU A 126 -1.74 -5.33 7.97
N TYR A 127 -1.85 -6.10 6.90
CA TYR A 127 -1.33 -7.44 6.75
C TYR A 127 -0.31 -7.43 5.59
N LEU A 128 0.96 -7.65 5.90
CA LEU A 128 2.05 -7.66 4.93
C LEU A 128 2.57 -9.08 4.74
N VAL A 129 2.77 -9.47 3.49
CA VAL A 129 3.46 -10.71 3.14
C VAL A 129 4.80 -10.36 2.52
N LEU A 130 5.89 -10.88 3.09
CA LEU A 130 7.21 -10.75 2.51
C LEU A 130 7.39 -11.77 1.39
N GLU A 131 7.04 -11.38 0.17
CA GLU A 131 7.09 -12.26 -1.01
C GLU A 131 8.53 -12.56 -1.47
N ASN A 132 9.44 -11.60 -1.26
CA ASN A 132 10.84 -11.74 -1.65
C ASN A 132 11.66 -12.37 -0.50
N PRO A 133 12.25 -13.57 -0.68
CA PRO A 133 13.08 -14.21 0.35
C PRO A 133 14.27 -13.36 0.81
N LYS A 134 14.77 -12.45 -0.02
CA LYS A 134 15.84 -11.49 0.33
C LYS A 134 15.42 -10.50 1.42
N LEU A 135 14.12 -10.33 1.66
CA LEU A 135 13.59 -9.49 2.73
C LEU A 135 13.55 -10.21 4.10
N ARG A 136 13.89 -11.49 4.15
CA ARG A 136 14.00 -12.27 5.40
C ARG A 136 15.34 -12.06 6.11
N ARG A 137 15.85 -10.84 6.11
CA ARG A 137 17.09 -10.47 6.79
C ARG A 137 16.77 -9.91 8.16
N ASP A 138 17.68 -10.08 9.10
CA ASP A 138 17.54 -9.57 10.47
C ASP A 138 17.33 -8.05 10.49
N GLU A 139 17.99 -7.31 9.60
CA GLU A 139 17.84 -5.86 9.45
C GLU A 139 16.43 -5.45 9.06
N VAL A 140 15.80 -6.18 8.13
CA VAL A 140 14.41 -5.93 7.72
C VAL A 140 13.45 -6.27 8.86
N THR A 141 13.68 -7.38 9.53
CA THR A 141 12.91 -7.82 10.70
C THR A 141 12.96 -6.76 11.81
N GLN A 142 14.15 -6.29 12.15
CA GLN A 142 14.32 -5.24 13.18
C GLN A 142 13.68 -3.92 12.77
N ALA A 143 13.78 -3.54 11.49
CA ALA A 143 13.15 -2.33 10.97
C ALA A 143 11.62 -2.42 11.05
N LEU A 144 11.02 -3.56 10.73
CA LEU A 144 9.58 -3.77 10.86
C LEU A 144 9.12 -3.68 12.32
N ILE A 145 9.83 -4.34 13.23
CA ILE A 145 9.53 -4.28 14.68
C ILE A 145 9.63 -2.84 15.18
N PHE A 146 10.68 -2.12 14.83
CA PHE A 146 10.89 -0.72 15.22
C PHE A 146 9.74 0.18 14.74
N LYS A 147 9.16 -0.12 13.57
CA LYS A 147 8.02 0.61 13.02
C LYS A 147 6.65 0.16 13.56
N GLY A 148 6.62 -0.76 14.51
CA GLY A 148 5.41 -1.23 15.15
C GLY A 148 4.75 -2.44 14.51
N TYR A 149 5.39 -3.09 13.54
CA TYR A 149 4.90 -4.35 12.98
C TYR A 149 5.28 -5.53 13.89
N ARG A 150 4.42 -6.52 13.96
CA ARG A 150 4.67 -7.79 14.65
C ARG A 150 4.65 -8.95 13.66
N ARG A 151 5.50 -9.92 13.85
CA ARG A 151 5.49 -11.15 13.07
C ARG A 151 4.26 -11.99 13.45
N ALA A 152 3.51 -12.43 12.44
CA ALA A 152 2.26 -13.16 12.63
C ALA A 152 2.30 -14.60 12.06
N GLY A 153 3.49 -15.14 11.81
CA GLY A 153 3.69 -16.49 11.31
C GLY A 153 3.89 -16.56 9.80
N LEU A 154 3.45 -17.64 9.19
CA LEU A 154 3.59 -17.92 7.77
C LEU A 154 2.21 -17.99 7.11
N ASP A 155 2.13 -17.61 5.85
CA ASP A 155 0.94 -17.84 5.02
C ASP A 155 0.90 -19.28 4.47
N ALA A 156 -0.12 -19.60 3.67
CA ALA A 156 -0.28 -20.94 3.08
C ALA A 156 0.86 -21.35 2.14
N GLN A 157 1.64 -20.40 1.61
CA GLN A 157 2.81 -20.63 0.77
C GLN A 157 4.13 -20.58 1.55
N GLY A 158 4.10 -20.53 2.88
CA GLY A 158 5.29 -20.48 3.73
C GLY A 158 6.01 -19.13 3.74
N ARG A 159 5.34 -18.03 3.38
CA ARG A 159 5.92 -16.69 3.37
C ARG A 159 5.64 -15.98 4.70
N ASP A 160 6.61 -15.17 5.16
CA ASP A 160 6.46 -14.42 6.41
C ASP A 160 5.33 -13.40 6.34
N VAL A 161 4.48 -13.42 7.36
CA VAL A 161 3.37 -12.47 7.54
C VAL A 161 3.70 -11.52 8.68
N TRP A 162 3.48 -10.25 8.44
CA TRP A 162 3.64 -9.17 9.40
C TRP A 162 2.36 -8.35 9.53
N ILE A 163 2.02 -7.97 10.74
CA ILE A 163 0.81 -7.21 11.04
C ILE A 163 1.18 -5.90 11.75
N PHE A 164 0.50 -4.84 11.34
CA PHE A 164 0.47 -3.57 12.04
C PHE A 164 -0.97 -3.32 12.50
N ASP A 165 -1.19 -3.23 13.79
CA ASP A 165 -2.51 -2.91 14.36
C ASP A 165 -2.71 -1.39 14.42
N PHE A 166 -3.90 -0.91 13.99
CA PHE A 166 -4.26 0.52 14.02
C PHE A 166 -4.50 1.08 15.41
#